data_c8d574b040f2b6cff3d7e47898fc8dd4
#
_entry.id   c8d574b040f2b6cff3d7e47898fc8dd4
#
_cell.length_a   1.000
_cell.length_b   1.000
_cell.length_c   1.000
_cell.angle_alpha   90.00
_cell.angle_beta   90.00
_cell.angle_gamma   90.00
#
_symmetry.space_group_name_H-M   'P 1'
#
loop_
_entity.id
_entity.type
_entity.pdbx_description
1 polymer ?
#
loop_
_entity_poly.entity_id
_entity_poly.type
_entity_poly.pdbx_seq_one_letter_code
_entity_poly.pdbx_strand_id
1 'polypeptide(L)'
;MAKIEPKILREAQLIMLEMLVEFDTICKKHNLQYWLDSGTLLGAVRHQGFIPWDDDIDLSMPLEDYLKFQEIAQDELSDNIFFQTSTTDKNFKFDYIKLRSNKAKIVEFHEKDREVGYHQGVFVDIFPMLTLPHSDFYYNYYSDVFKLIRDVSSISLHTPSGQDHPKARAKLLESLDTMHQGWDKKGTKVIYSGAMPDVPAWFDIEEIFPLSTLEFEGLTFPSPKNPKHYLGSIYSFNFMELPPEDKRTIHAHSIEFNA
;
A
#
# COMPACT_ATOMS: atom_id res chain seq x y z
N MET A 1 -4.26 -22.07 -15.15
CA MET A 1 -3.37 -21.32 -14.26
C MET A 1 -2.66 -22.34 -13.38
N ALA A 2 -1.36 -22.19 -13.11
CA ALA A 2 -0.68 -23.00 -12.11
C ALA A 2 -1.36 -22.74 -10.76
N LYS A 3 -1.79 -23.79 -10.08
CA LYS A 3 -2.49 -23.64 -8.80
C LYS A 3 -1.43 -23.75 -7.71
N ILE A 4 -1.14 -22.66 -7.01
CA ILE A 4 -0.27 -22.70 -5.82
C ILE A 4 -0.92 -23.67 -4.82
N GLU A 5 -0.13 -24.58 -4.27
CA GLU A 5 -0.63 -25.49 -3.24
C GLU A 5 -1.06 -24.71 -2.00
N PRO A 6 -2.24 -24.99 -1.41
CA PRO A 6 -2.75 -24.24 -0.27
C PRO A 6 -1.79 -24.18 0.92
N LYS A 7 -0.97 -25.22 1.13
CA LYS A 7 0.04 -25.24 2.19
C LYS A 7 1.17 -24.25 1.92
N ILE A 8 1.64 -24.17 0.67
CA ILE A 8 2.68 -23.22 0.24
C ILE A 8 2.17 -21.79 0.39
N LEU A 9 0.95 -21.52 -0.09
CA LEU A 9 0.34 -20.21 0.04
C LEU A 9 0.20 -19.81 1.52
N ARG A 10 -0.28 -20.73 2.37
CA ARG A 10 -0.44 -20.45 3.80
C ARG A 10 0.89 -20.13 4.49
N GLU A 11 1.95 -20.84 4.15
CA GLU A 11 3.29 -20.54 4.68
C GLU A 11 3.79 -19.17 4.24
N ALA A 12 3.55 -18.77 2.99
CA ALA A 12 3.84 -17.41 2.51
C ALA A 12 3.01 -16.35 3.24
N GLN A 13 1.71 -16.58 3.48
CA GLN A 13 0.85 -15.71 4.25
C GLN A 13 1.38 -15.49 5.69
N LEU A 14 1.90 -16.54 6.32
CA LEU A 14 2.49 -16.42 7.67
C LEU A 14 3.77 -15.58 7.66
N ILE A 15 4.61 -15.70 6.62
CA ILE A 15 5.79 -14.85 6.45
C ILE A 15 5.36 -13.38 6.25
N MET A 16 4.33 -13.12 5.45
CA MET A 16 3.80 -11.75 5.27
C MET A 16 3.21 -11.20 6.57
N LEU A 17 2.55 -12.04 7.38
CA LEU A 17 2.04 -11.63 8.69
C LEU A 17 3.19 -11.24 9.64
N GLU A 18 4.30 -11.97 9.64
CA GLU A 18 5.49 -11.60 10.43
C GLU A 18 6.01 -10.20 10.02
N MET A 19 6.07 -9.91 8.72
CA MET A 19 6.47 -8.59 8.21
C MET A 19 5.47 -7.50 8.60
N LEU A 20 4.16 -7.78 8.54
CA LEU A 20 3.13 -6.84 8.99
C LEU A 20 3.27 -6.51 10.48
N VAL A 21 3.56 -7.49 11.32
CA VAL A 21 3.77 -7.29 12.77
C VAL A 21 5.00 -6.43 13.04
N GLU A 22 6.08 -6.65 12.30
CA GLU A 22 7.31 -5.83 12.40
C GLU A 22 7.03 -4.38 11.96
N PHE A 23 6.37 -4.20 10.82
CA PHE A 23 5.94 -2.89 10.33
C PHE A 23 5.04 -2.15 11.32
N ASP A 24 4.02 -2.82 11.87
CA ASP A 24 3.12 -2.27 12.89
C ASP A 24 3.89 -1.81 14.14
N THR A 25 4.88 -2.59 14.56
CA THR A 25 5.75 -2.25 15.70
C THR A 25 6.55 -0.97 15.43
N ILE A 26 7.11 -0.84 14.23
CA ILE A 26 7.85 0.36 13.80
C ILE A 26 6.88 1.57 13.74
N CYS A 27 5.71 1.40 13.14
CA CYS A 27 4.72 2.47 13.08
C CYS A 27 4.29 2.96 14.46
N LYS A 28 4.03 2.06 15.40
CA LYS A 28 3.71 2.40 16.80
C LYS A 28 4.87 3.14 17.49
N LYS A 29 6.10 2.67 17.31
CA LYS A 29 7.31 3.29 17.88
C LYS A 29 7.49 4.75 17.43
N HIS A 30 7.22 5.04 16.16
CA HIS A 30 7.41 6.34 15.53
C HIS A 30 6.13 7.17 15.41
N ASN A 31 5.00 6.68 15.97
CA ASN A 31 3.68 7.33 15.90
C ASN A 31 3.26 7.62 14.45
N LEU A 32 3.44 6.63 13.56
CA LEU A 32 3.01 6.68 12.17
C LEU A 32 1.63 6.05 12.02
N GLN A 33 0.77 6.68 11.23
CA GLN A 33 -0.55 6.17 10.92
C GLN A 33 -0.51 5.34 9.63
N TYR A 34 -1.23 4.23 9.66
CA TYR A 34 -1.48 3.37 8.50
C TYR A 34 -2.79 2.61 8.72
N TRP A 35 -3.30 1.95 7.71
CA TRP A 35 -4.45 1.03 7.83
C TRP A 35 -4.34 -0.13 6.83
N LEU A 36 -5.01 -1.23 7.17
CA LEU A 36 -5.22 -2.34 6.24
C LEU A 36 -6.04 -1.85 5.05
N ASP A 37 -5.63 -2.20 3.83
CA ASP A 37 -6.29 -1.74 2.61
C ASP A 37 -6.69 -2.90 1.70
N SER A 38 -7.45 -2.63 0.68
CA SER A 38 -7.78 -3.52 -0.44
C SER A 38 -8.15 -4.95 -0.02
N GLY A 39 -7.47 -5.96 -0.56
CA GLY A 39 -7.67 -7.38 -0.26
C GLY A 39 -7.45 -7.72 1.20
N THR A 40 -6.46 -7.12 1.84
CA THR A 40 -6.15 -7.33 3.25
C THR A 40 -7.27 -6.83 4.17
N LEU A 41 -7.81 -5.63 3.90
CA LEU A 41 -8.96 -5.11 4.64
C LEU A 41 -10.21 -5.97 4.42
N LEU A 42 -10.45 -6.40 3.19
CA LEU A 42 -11.55 -7.31 2.87
C LEU A 42 -11.39 -8.64 3.60
N GLY A 43 -10.18 -9.16 3.68
CA GLY A 43 -9.82 -10.35 4.46
C GLY A 43 -10.14 -10.18 5.94
N ALA A 44 -9.71 -9.07 6.54
CA ALA A 44 -10.02 -8.73 7.94
C ALA A 44 -11.54 -8.71 8.21
N VAL A 45 -12.32 -8.05 7.36
CA VAL A 45 -13.78 -7.89 7.53
C VAL A 45 -14.54 -9.19 7.29
N ARG A 46 -14.15 -9.99 6.29
CA ARG A 46 -14.92 -11.16 5.83
C ARG A 46 -14.42 -12.48 6.41
N HIS A 47 -13.11 -12.60 6.66
CA HIS A 47 -12.45 -13.85 7.05
C HIS A 47 -11.76 -13.76 8.43
N GLN A 48 -11.63 -12.57 9.00
CA GLN A 48 -10.81 -12.30 10.21
C GLN A 48 -9.32 -12.67 10.01
N GLY A 49 -8.86 -12.61 8.77
CA GLY A 49 -7.52 -12.98 8.35
C GLY A 49 -7.38 -12.91 6.84
N PHE A 50 -6.41 -13.58 6.29
CA PHE A 50 -6.26 -13.64 4.84
C PHE A 50 -7.49 -14.18 4.13
N ILE A 51 -7.80 -13.63 2.98
CA ILE A 51 -8.64 -14.31 1.99
C ILE A 51 -7.89 -15.62 1.63
N PRO A 52 -8.56 -16.81 1.63
CA PRO A 52 -7.84 -18.09 1.52
C PRO A 52 -6.98 -18.29 0.27
N TRP A 53 -7.18 -17.48 -0.76
CA TRP A 53 -6.41 -17.52 -2.01
C TRP A 53 -5.59 -16.24 -2.26
N ASP A 54 -5.49 -15.34 -1.29
CA ASP A 54 -4.73 -14.09 -1.38
C ASP A 54 -3.24 -14.34 -1.16
N ASP A 55 -2.41 -13.64 -1.90
CA ASP A 55 -0.96 -13.83 -1.91
C ASP A 55 -0.16 -12.54 -1.71
N ASP A 56 -0.82 -11.53 -1.16
CA ASP A 56 -0.23 -10.23 -0.80
C ASP A 56 -0.84 -9.64 0.49
N ILE A 57 -0.24 -8.58 0.97
CA ILE A 57 -0.77 -7.67 2.00
C ILE A 57 -0.68 -6.25 1.45
N ASP A 58 -1.81 -5.55 1.48
CA ASP A 58 -1.94 -4.15 1.09
C ASP A 58 -2.13 -3.27 2.31
N LEU A 59 -1.34 -2.22 2.41
CA LEU A 59 -1.42 -1.20 3.45
C LEU A 59 -1.45 0.19 2.82
N SER A 60 -2.15 1.10 3.45
CA SER A 60 -2.14 2.52 3.06
C SER A 60 -1.67 3.40 4.22
N MET A 61 -0.94 4.45 3.88
CA MET A 61 -0.43 5.44 4.83
C MET A 61 -0.76 6.86 4.35
N PRO A 62 -1.06 7.81 5.26
CA PRO A 62 -1.01 9.22 4.90
C PRO A 62 0.36 9.56 4.31
N LEU A 63 0.41 10.40 3.28
CA LEU A 63 1.66 10.73 2.59
C LEU A 63 2.78 11.18 3.53
N GLU A 64 2.46 12.00 4.55
CA GLU A 64 3.47 12.45 5.51
C GLU A 64 4.09 11.29 6.30
N ASP A 65 3.25 10.35 6.75
CA ASP A 65 3.72 9.18 7.50
C ASP A 65 4.46 8.18 6.60
N TYR A 66 4.00 8.02 5.34
CA TYR A 66 4.68 7.24 4.32
C TYR A 66 6.11 7.77 4.06
N LEU A 67 6.28 9.08 3.92
CA LEU A 67 7.58 9.70 3.70
C LEU A 67 8.49 9.56 4.94
N LYS A 68 7.92 9.68 6.15
CA LYS A 68 8.68 9.43 7.40
C LYS A 68 9.11 7.97 7.50
N PHE A 69 8.22 7.03 7.19
CA PHE A 69 8.57 5.61 7.17
C PHE A 69 9.70 5.33 6.17
N GLN A 70 9.64 5.91 4.98
CA GLN A 70 10.69 5.77 3.97
C GLN A 70 12.08 6.24 4.47
N GLU A 71 12.12 7.27 5.32
CA GLU A 71 13.38 7.79 5.87
C GLU A 71 14.02 6.85 6.91
N ILE A 72 13.19 6.15 7.69
CA ILE A 72 13.66 5.34 8.82
C ILE A 72 13.71 3.84 8.53
N ALA A 73 13.08 3.40 7.45
CA ALA A 73 12.83 1.98 7.19
C ALA A 73 14.11 1.14 7.18
N GLN A 74 15.18 1.61 6.54
CA GLN A 74 16.45 0.85 6.46
C GLN A 74 17.12 0.65 7.81
N ASP A 75 16.94 1.58 8.74
CA ASP A 75 17.55 1.53 10.07
C ASP A 75 16.70 0.73 11.08
N GLU A 76 15.39 0.59 10.79
CA GLU A 76 14.42 -0.01 11.71
C GLU A 76 14.02 -1.44 11.33
N LEU A 77 14.06 -1.78 10.04
CA LEU A 77 13.71 -3.11 9.56
C LEU A 77 14.81 -4.14 9.85
N SER A 78 14.39 -5.35 10.20
CA SER A 78 15.32 -6.47 10.40
C SER A 78 15.95 -6.92 9.08
N ASP A 79 17.07 -7.64 9.18
CA ASP A 79 17.80 -8.23 8.04
C ASP A 79 16.95 -9.23 7.23
N ASN A 80 15.83 -9.67 7.78
CA ASN A 80 14.89 -10.56 7.09
C ASN A 80 13.99 -9.86 6.06
N ILE A 81 13.97 -8.52 6.08
CA ILE A 81 13.12 -7.69 5.22
C ILE A 81 13.98 -6.78 4.36
N PHE A 82 13.82 -6.90 3.06
CA PHE A 82 14.41 -5.98 2.09
C PHE A 82 13.43 -4.83 1.82
N PHE A 83 13.87 -3.60 2.08
CA PHE A 83 13.13 -2.38 1.78
C PHE A 83 13.26 -2.04 0.31
N GLN A 84 12.22 -2.35 -0.46
CA GLN A 84 12.22 -2.17 -1.92
C GLN A 84 11.49 -0.90 -2.32
N THR A 85 12.24 -0.05 -2.99
CA THR A 85 11.79 1.14 -3.71
C THR A 85 12.58 1.24 -5.01
N SER A 86 12.21 2.11 -5.93
CA SER A 86 12.99 2.35 -7.14
C SER A 86 14.41 2.92 -6.87
N THR A 87 14.66 3.41 -5.66
CA THR A 87 16.00 3.91 -5.25
C THR A 87 16.87 2.82 -4.65
N THR A 88 16.29 1.90 -3.88
CA THR A 88 17.01 0.78 -3.26
C THR A 88 17.19 -0.40 -4.21
N ASP A 89 16.27 -0.51 -5.19
CA ASP A 89 16.28 -1.57 -6.21
C ASP A 89 16.05 -0.97 -7.61
N LYS A 90 17.12 -0.74 -8.36
CA LYS A 90 17.14 0.05 -9.60
C LYS A 90 16.22 -0.46 -10.71
N ASN A 91 15.92 -1.76 -10.73
CA ASN A 91 15.05 -2.36 -11.75
C ASN A 91 13.58 -2.38 -11.33
N PHE A 92 13.30 -2.09 -10.07
CA PHE A 92 11.94 -1.93 -9.56
C PHE A 92 11.36 -0.59 -10.05
N LYS A 93 10.22 -0.61 -10.74
CA LYS A 93 9.65 0.56 -11.45
C LYS A 93 8.29 1.00 -10.89
N PHE A 94 7.88 0.43 -9.76
CA PHE A 94 6.61 0.82 -9.13
C PHE A 94 6.79 2.01 -8.18
N ASP A 95 5.73 2.78 -8.03
CA ASP A 95 5.69 4.08 -7.36
C ASP A 95 5.31 3.97 -5.87
N TYR A 96 5.48 2.79 -5.29
CA TYR A 96 5.15 2.51 -3.90
C TYR A 96 6.23 1.63 -3.24
N ILE A 97 6.18 1.51 -1.92
CA ILE A 97 7.10 0.69 -1.15
C ILE A 97 6.62 -0.76 -1.17
N LYS A 98 7.53 -1.71 -1.43
CA LYS A 98 7.36 -3.11 -1.06
C LYS A 98 8.32 -3.47 0.08
N LEU A 99 7.80 -4.10 1.12
CA LEU A 99 8.63 -4.85 2.05
C LEU A 99 8.74 -6.27 1.52
N ARG A 100 9.95 -6.72 1.20
CA ARG A 100 10.20 -8.04 0.61
C ARG A 100 10.88 -8.96 1.62
N SER A 101 10.34 -10.16 1.81
CA SER A 101 10.99 -11.15 2.67
C SER A 101 12.22 -11.77 2.02
N ASN A 102 13.29 -11.92 2.80
CA ASN A 102 14.46 -12.71 2.42
C ASN A 102 14.26 -14.23 2.64
N LYS A 103 13.11 -14.65 3.23
CA LYS A 103 12.83 -16.07 3.54
C LYS A 103 12.15 -16.83 2.40
N ALA A 104 11.47 -16.15 1.49
CA ALA A 104 10.72 -16.79 0.42
C ALA A 104 10.70 -15.93 -0.83
N LYS A 105 10.77 -16.57 -1.99
CA LYS A 105 10.66 -15.95 -3.31
C LYS A 105 9.23 -16.15 -3.84
N ILE A 106 8.67 -15.10 -4.45
CA ILE A 106 7.45 -15.14 -5.23
C ILE A 106 7.75 -14.67 -6.66
N VAL A 107 7.23 -15.37 -7.64
CA VAL A 107 7.23 -14.93 -9.04
C VAL A 107 5.79 -14.66 -9.42
N GLU A 108 5.47 -13.41 -9.74
CA GLU A 108 4.13 -13.02 -10.15
C GLU A 108 3.87 -13.37 -11.63
N PHE A 109 2.60 -13.52 -12.02
CA PHE A 109 2.28 -13.90 -13.42
C PHE A 109 2.83 -12.96 -14.47
N HIS A 110 2.94 -11.67 -14.17
CA HIS A 110 3.51 -10.69 -15.10
C HIS A 110 5.04 -10.79 -15.23
N GLU A 111 5.70 -11.46 -14.28
CA GLU A 111 7.14 -11.70 -14.24
C GLU A 111 7.51 -13.06 -14.86
N LYS A 112 6.51 -13.90 -15.10
CA LYS A 112 6.72 -15.23 -15.64
C LYS A 112 7.57 -15.19 -16.90
N ASP A 113 8.56 -16.07 -16.97
CA ASP A 113 9.48 -16.22 -18.11
C ASP A 113 10.32 -14.95 -18.40
N ARG A 114 10.48 -14.06 -17.39
CA ARG A 114 11.28 -12.83 -17.46
C ARG A 114 12.35 -12.82 -16.39
N GLU A 115 13.53 -12.34 -16.75
CA GLU A 115 14.55 -11.96 -15.78
C GLU A 115 14.31 -10.50 -15.38
N VAL A 116 13.71 -10.28 -14.22
CA VAL A 116 13.29 -8.93 -13.77
C VAL A 116 14.43 -8.11 -13.19
N GLY A 117 15.45 -8.80 -12.63
CA GLY A 117 16.66 -8.16 -12.09
C GLY A 117 16.41 -7.32 -10.84
N TYR A 118 15.30 -7.53 -10.12
CA TYR A 118 14.99 -6.94 -8.82
C TYR A 118 14.61 -8.04 -7.82
N HIS A 119 14.56 -7.66 -6.53
CA HIS A 119 14.22 -8.57 -5.44
C HIS A 119 12.79 -9.10 -5.57
N GLN A 120 12.61 -10.41 -5.51
CA GLN A 120 11.33 -11.11 -5.69
C GLN A 120 10.87 -11.84 -4.42
N GLY A 121 11.15 -11.33 -3.22
CA GLY A 121 10.61 -11.90 -1.98
C GLY A 121 9.09 -11.81 -1.90
N VAL A 122 8.41 -12.68 -1.15
CA VAL A 122 7.01 -12.44 -0.75
C VAL A 122 6.92 -11.09 -0.06
N PHE A 123 5.78 -10.39 -0.17
CA PHE A 123 5.80 -8.95 0.07
C PHE A 123 4.59 -8.42 0.82
N VAL A 124 4.78 -7.22 1.35
CA VAL A 124 3.75 -6.30 1.84
C VAL A 124 3.87 -5.02 1.03
N ASP A 125 2.76 -4.58 0.44
CA ASP A 125 2.66 -3.34 -0.33
C ASP A 125 2.20 -2.19 0.56
N ILE A 126 2.85 -1.04 0.43
CA ILE A 126 2.53 0.16 1.21
C ILE A 126 2.31 1.32 0.24
N PHE A 127 1.08 1.85 0.23
CA PHE A 127 0.64 2.89 -0.70
C PHE A 127 0.55 4.26 -0.02
N PRO A 128 1.07 5.32 -0.65
CA PRO A 128 0.88 6.68 -0.17
C PRO A 128 -0.54 7.16 -0.48
N MET A 129 -1.19 7.80 0.50
CA MET A 129 -2.51 8.38 0.36
C MET A 129 -2.45 9.91 0.49
N LEU A 130 -2.99 10.60 -0.52
CA LEU A 130 -3.06 12.05 -0.56
C LEU A 130 -4.39 12.55 -0.02
N THR A 131 -4.35 13.57 0.83
CA THR A 131 -5.53 14.30 1.23
C THR A 131 -5.74 15.49 0.29
N LEU A 132 -6.91 15.53 -0.35
CA LEU A 132 -7.28 16.57 -1.30
C LEU A 132 -8.62 17.21 -0.89
N PRO A 133 -8.87 18.50 -1.18
CA PRO A 133 -10.18 19.08 -0.91
C PRO A 133 -11.25 18.49 -1.81
N HIS A 134 -12.41 18.29 -1.25
CA HIS A 134 -13.61 18.01 -2.02
C HIS A 134 -14.16 19.35 -2.55
N SER A 135 -14.01 19.59 -3.84
CA SER A 135 -14.65 20.75 -4.50
C SER A 135 -14.83 20.46 -5.99
N ASP A 136 -15.65 21.29 -6.66
CA ASP A 136 -15.76 21.35 -8.13
C ASP A 136 -14.39 21.61 -8.82
N PHE A 137 -13.39 21.98 -8.05
CA PHE A 137 -11.99 22.03 -8.39
C PHE A 137 -11.49 20.76 -9.08
N TYR A 138 -12.04 19.61 -8.73
CA TYR A 138 -11.65 18.29 -9.21
C TYR A 138 -11.78 18.13 -10.72
N TYR A 139 -12.90 18.53 -11.27
CA TYR A 139 -13.14 18.41 -12.72
C TYR A 139 -12.28 19.37 -13.54
N ASN A 140 -11.89 20.50 -12.94
CA ASN A 140 -11.12 21.55 -13.63
C ASN A 140 -9.60 21.34 -13.50
N TYR A 141 -9.12 20.59 -12.51
CA TYR A 141 -7.69 20.41 -12.20
C TYR A 141 -7.24 18.94 -12.14
N TYR A 142 -8.02 18.05 -12.75
CA TYR A 142 -7.69 16.61 -12.83
C TYR A 142 -6.25 16.39 -13.34
N SER A 143 -5.79 17.15 -14.33
CA SER A 143 -4.43 17.10 -14.86
C SER A 143 -3.36 17.49 -13.83
N ASP A 144 -3.66 18.47 -12.96
CA ASP A 144 -2.69 18.95 -11.96
C ASP A 144 -2.60 18.00 -10.78
N VAL A 145 -3.70 17.36 -10.39
CA VAL A 145 -3.72 16.30 -9.40
C VAL A 145 -2.95 15.07 -9.88
N PHE A 146 -3.15 14.65 -11.14
CA PHE A 146 -2.35 13.57 -11.73
C PHE A 146 -0.87 13.93 -11.87
N LYS A 147 -0.57 15.18 -12.19
CA LYS A 147 0.80 15.66 -12.20
C LYS A 147 1.40 15.62 -10.81
N LEU A 148 0.65 16.05 -9.79
CA LEU A 148 1.09 16.01 -8.40
C LEU A 148 1.34 14.57 -7.94
N ILE A 149 0.45 13.64 -8.23
CA ILE A 149 0.63 12.20 -7.93
C ILE A 149 1.88 11.68 -8.63
N ARG A 150 2.07 12.01 -9.90
CA ARG A 150 3.28 11.68 -10.65
C ARG A 150 4.53 12.31 -10.06
N ASP A 151 4.44 13.57 -9.60
CA ASP A 151 5.56 14.27 -8.98
C ASP A 151 5.89 13.65 -7.61
N VAL A 152 4.88 13.25 -6.81
CA VAL A 152 5.04 12.46 -5.58
C VAL A 152 5.72 11.14 -5.87
N SER A 153 5.20 10.40 -6.84
CA SER A 153 5.76 9.14 -7.30
C SER A 153 7.18 9.35 -7.84
N SER A 154 7.42 10.40 -8.63
CA SER A 154 8.74 10.71 -9.20
C SER A 154 9.76 11.15 -8.15
N ILE A 155 9.35 11.82 -7.08
CA ILE A 155 10.22 12.18 -5.95
C ILE A 155 10.64 10.92 -5.20
N SER A 156 9.74 9.96 -5.08
CA SER A 156 10.05 8.61 -4.58
C SER A 156 10.94 7.82 -5.56
N LEU A 157 10.85 8.09 -6.88
CA LEU A 157 11.43 7.28 -7.95
C LEU A 157 12.74 7.81 -8.57
N HIS A 158 12.95 9.12 -8.63
CA HIS A 158 13.92 9.71 -9.56
C HIS A 158 15.01 10.55 -8.93
N THR A 159 15.19 10.52 -7.61
CA THR A 159 16.38 11.13 -7.03
C THR A 159 17.56 10.18 -7.17
N PRO A 160 18.54 10.49 -8.06
CA PRO A 160 19.76 9.70 -8.11
C PRO A 160 20.47 9.86 -6.78
N SER A 161 20.70 8.73 -6.10
CA SER A 161 21.56 8.59 -4.92
C SER A 161 21.50 9.72 -3.87
N GLY A 162 20.55 9.63 -2.98
CA GLY A 162 20.70 10.04 -1.58
C GLY A 162 20.84 11.53 -1.23
N GLN A 163 21.11 12.44 -2.15
CA GLN A 163 21.47 13.82 -1.79
C GLN A 163 20.36 14.84 -1.90
N ASP A 164 19.31 14.60 -2.70
CA ASP A 164 18.26 15.60 -2.96
C ASP A 164 16.86 15.21 -2.41
N HIS A 165 16.72 14.04 -1.80
CA HIS A 165 15.46 13.55 -1.24
C HIS A 165 14.78 14.54 -0.26
N PRO A 166 15.50 15.13 0.73
CA PRO A 166 14.92 16.09 1.65
C PRO A 166 14.42 17.37 0.97
N LYS A 167 15.13 17.87 -0.06
CA LYS A 167 14.73 19.08 -0.80
C LYS A 167 13.53 18.83 -1.69
N ALA A 168 13.50 17.70 -2.38
CA ALA A 168 12.38 17.31 -3.23
C ALA A 168 11.12 17.10 -2.39
N ARG A 169 11.25 16.44 -1.23
CA ARG A 169 10.19 16.30 -0.23
C ARG A 169 9.67 17.65 0.28
N ALA A 170 10.58 18.55 0.70
CA ALA A 170 10.20 19.86 1.18
C ALA A 170 9.43 20.65 0.11
N LYS A 171 9.88 20.59 -1.14
CA LYS A 171 9.18 21.24 -2.27
C LYS A 171 7.80 20.65 -2.54
N LEU A 172 7.65 19.32 -2.41
CA LEU A 172 6.36 18.67 -2.53
C LEU A 172 5.40 19.11 -1.42
N LEU A 173 5.86 19.06 -0.16
CA LEU A 173 5.05 19.47 1.00
C LEU A 173 4.68 20.97 0.89
N GLU A 174 5.59 21.83 0.44
CA GLU A 174 5.31 23.23 0.17
C GLU A 174 4.25 23.41 -0.94
N SER A 175 4.32 22.59 -2.00
CA SER A 175 3.32 22.59 -3.07
C SER A 175 1.95 22.15 -2.57
N LEU A 176 1.89 21.11 -1.74
CA LEU A 176 0.68 20.63 -1.08
C LEU A 176 0.13 21.72 -0.13
N ASP A 177 0.97 22.32 0.71
CA ASP A 177 0.57 23.41 1.61
C ASP A 177 0.04 24.61 0.83
N THR A 178 0.67 24.98 -0.28
CA THR A 178 0.22 26.07 -1.15
C THR A 178 -1.14 25.74 -1.76
N MET A 179 -1.35 24.52 -2.21
CA MET A 179 -2.66 24.04 -2.66
C MET A 179 -3.69 24.09 -1.54
N HIS A 180 -3.32 23.70 -0.31
CA HIS A 180 -4.19 23.73 0.87
C HIS A 180 -4.54 25.14 1.34
N GLN A 181 -3.66 26.13 1.16
CA GLN A 181 -3.93 27.53 1.58
C GLN A 181 -5.02 28.22 0.76
N GLY A 182 -5.18 27.83 -0.50
CA GLY A 182 -6.23 28.37 -1.39
C GLY A 182 -7.62 27.77 -1.16
N TRP A 183 -7.78 26.84 -0.20
CA TRP A 183 -8.99 26.05 -0.04
C TRP A 183 -9.88 26.53 1.10
N ASP A 184 -11.18 26.50 0.86
CA ASP A 184 -12.15 26.73 1.93
C ASP A 184 -12.02 25.59 2.95
N LYS A 185 -11.57 25.97 4.17
CA LYS A 185 -11.38 25.03 5.29
C LYS A 185 -12.67 24.31 5.73
N LYS A 186 -13.81 24.70 5.16
CA LYS A 186 -15.13 24.07 5.42
C LYS A 186 -15.46 22.94 4.44
N GLY A 187 -14.62 22.67 3.43
CA GLY A 187 -14.84 21.60 2.48
C GLY A 187 -14.54 20.22 3.09
N THR A 188 -15.32 19.23 2.69
CA THR A 188 -15.03 17.82 2.95
C THR A 188 -13.70 17.46 2.27
N LYS A 189 -12.78 16.85 2.97
CA LYS A 189 -11.52 16.36 2.41
C LYS A 189 -11.68 14.91 2.01
N VAL A 190 -11.11 14.54 0.90
CA VAL A 190 -11.06 13.16 0.43
C VAL A 190 -9.62 12.69 0.34
N ILE A 191 -9.41 11.39 0.53
CA ILE A 191 -8.10 10.77 0.34
C ILE A 191 -8.11 10.04 -0.99
N TYR A 192 -7.07 10.26 -1.79
CA TYR A 192 -6.89 9.65 -3.09
C TYR A 192 -5.79 8.58 -3.03
N SER A 193 -6.09 7.38 -3.51
CA SER A 193 -5.11 6.33 -3.65
C SER A 193 -4.22 6.57 -4.88
N GLY A 194 -2.94 6.83 -4.65
CA GLY A 194 -1.94 6.95 -5.72
C GLY A 194 -1.59 5.63 -6.39
N ALA A 195 -2.02 4.50 -5.82
CA ALA A 195 -1.59 3.18 -6.26
C ALA A 195 -2.23 2.69 -7.57
N MET A 196 -3.42 3.20 -7.92
CA MET A 196 -4.12 2.83 -9.14
C MET A 196 -4.47 4.08 -9.96
N PRO A 197 -3.55 4.59 -10.79
CA PRO A 197 -3.78 5.80 -11.57
C PRO A 197 -4.95 5.66 -12.56
N ASP A 198 -5.28 4.44 -12.97
CA ASP A 198 -6.34 4.16 -13.95
C ASP A 198 -7.75 4.04 -13.32
N VAL A 199 -7.83 3.82 -12.01
CA VAL A 199 -9.11 3.71 -11.27
C VAL A 199 -8.96 4.44 -9.92
N PRO A 200 -9.08 5.76 -9.92
CA PRO A 200 -8.98 6.53 -8.69
C PRO A 200 -10.10 6.19 -7.72
N ALA A 201 -9.78 5.62 -6.58
CA ALA A 201 -10.70 5.46 -5.48
C ALA A 201 -10.69 6.72 -4.60
N TRP A 202 -11.86 7.28 -4.36
CA TRP A 202 -12.07 8.48 -3.55
C TRP A 202 -12.79 8.13 -2.28
N PHE A 203 -12.23 8.62 -1.19
CA PHE A 203 -12.81 8.39 0.12
C PHE A 203 -13.03 9.72 0.82
N ASP A 204 -14.13 9.83 1.54
CA ASP A 204 -14.32 10.91 2.48
C ASP A 204 -13.32 10.73 3.63
N ILE A 205 -12.61 11.79 4.00
CA ILE A 205 -11.62 11.70 5.09
C ILE A 205 -12.25 11.22 6.40
N GLU A 206 -13.53 11.57 6.62
CA GLU A 206 -14.29 11.18 7.82
C GLU A 206 -14.66 9.69 7.84
N GLU A 207 -14.59 9.00 6.70
CA GLU A 207 -14.78 7.54 6.59
C GLU A 207 -13.52 6.78 6.98
N ILE A 208 -12.35 7.44 6.91
CA ILE A 208 -11.06 6.85 7.28
C ILE A 208 -10.68 7.24 8.70
N PHE A 209 -10.79 8.51 9.07
CA PHE A 209 -10.34 9.02 10.38
C PHE A 209 -11.48 9.41 11.32
N PRO A 210 -11.25 9.27 12.67
CA PRO A 210 -10.09 8.65 13.26
C PRO A 210 -10.05 7.15 12.94
N LEU A 211 -8.85 6.58 12.79
CA LEU A 211 -8.70 5.15 12.52
C LEU A 211 -9.39 4.32 13.61
N SER A 212 -9.95 3.21 13.18
CA SER A 212 -10.47 2.12 14.00
C SER A 212 -9.47 0.96 14.02
N THR A 213 -9.88 -0.18 14.51
CA THR A 213 -9.08 -1.41 14.50
C THR A 213 -9.92 -2.60 14.10
N LEU A 214 -9.30 -3.59 13.44
CA LEU A 214 -9.90 -4.87 13.10
C LEU A 214 -8.98 -6.01 13.51
N GLU A 215 -9.58 -7.17 13.75
CA GLU A 215 -8.85 -8.42 13.91
C GLU A 215 -8.42 -8.95 12.54
N PHE A 216 -7.15 -9.35 12.44
CA PHE A 216 -6.56 -10.03 11.29
C PHE A 216 -5.57 -11.09 11.79
N GLU A 217 -5.82 -12.36 11.50
CA GLU A 217 -5.00 -13.50 11.94
C GLU A 217 -4.81 -13.56 13.47
N GLY A 218 -5.87 -13.23 14.24
CA GLY A 218 -5.83 -13.24 15.71
C GLY A 218 -5.08 -12.06 16.35
N LEU A 219 -4.62 -11.11 15.54
CA LEU A 219 -3.97 -9.87 15.99
C LEU A 219 -4.85 -8.67 15.62
N THR A 220 -4.56 -7.51 16.23
CA THR A 220 -5.33 -6.29 16.01
C THR A 220 -4.50 -5.26 15.26
N PHE A 221 -5.02 -4.78 14.11
CA PHE A 221 -4.37 -3.79 13.27
C PHE A 221 -5.27 -2.59 12.99
N PRO A 222 -4.70 -1.41 12.65
CA PRO A 222 -5.45 -0.23 12.25
C PRO A 222 -6.30 -0.48 10.99
N SER A 223 -7.48 0.11 10.97
CA SER A 223 -8.41 0.07 9.85
C SER A 223 -9.06 1.43 9.64
N PRO A 224 -9.64 1.71 8.45
CA PRO A 224 -10.51 2.86 8.30
C PRO A 224 -11.62 2.84 9.35
N LYS A 225 -12.10 4.02 9.75
CA LYS A 225 -13.21 4.18 10.70
C LYS A 225 -14.46 3.40 10.28
N ASN A 226 -14.79 3.48 9.00
CA ASN A 226 -15.94 2.79 8.39
C ASN A 226 -15.48 1.79 7.32
N PRO A 227 -14.90 0.64 7.70
CA PRO A 227 -14.26 -0.29 6.76
C PRO A 227 -15.22 -0.84 5.71
N LYS A 228 -16.51 -1.00 6.04
CA LYS A 228 -17.52 -1.48 5.08
C LYS A 228 -17.84 -0.46 4.01
N HIS A 229 -17.91 0.82 4.36
CA HIS A 229 -18.12 1.89 3.39
C HIS A 229 -16.89 2.04 2.48
N TYR A 230 -15.71 2.03 3.07
CA TYR A 230 -14.43 2.05 2.36
C TYR A 230 -14.34 0.90 1.32
N LEU A 231 -14.62 -0.33 1.73
CA LEU A 231 -14.63 -1.50 0.84
C LEU A 231 -15.71 -1.40 -0.25
N GLY A 232 -16.87 -0.85 0.08
CA GLY A 232 -17.95 -0.61 -0.90
C GLY A 232 -17.52 0.32 -2.02
N SER A 233 -16.63 1.27 -1.75
CA SER A 233 -16.07 2.19 -2.75
C SER A 233 -15.03 1.51 -3.67
N ILE A 234 -14.38 0.43 -3.20
CA ILE A 234 -13.38 -0.31 -3.98
C ILE A 234 -14.01 -1.48 -4.75
N TYR A 235 -14.82 -2.29 -4.07
CA TYR A 235 -15.30 -3.58 -4.56
C TYR A 235 -16.78 -3.65 -4.87
N SER A 236 -17.54 -2.54 -4.78
CA SER A 236 -18.98 -2.51 -4.78
C SER A 236 -19.65 -3.08 -3.51
N PHE A 237 -20.96 -2.89 -3.36
CA PHE A 237 -21.68 -3.19 -2.11
C PHE A 237 -21.88 -4.69 -1.83
N ASN A 238 -21.59 -5.57 -2.77
CA ASN A 238 -21.69 -7.03 -2.59
C ASN A 238 -20.33 -7.70 -2.22
N PHE A 239 -19.35 -6.95 -1.76
CA PHE A 239 -18.01 -7.46 -1.43
C PHE A 239 -18.00 -8.60 -0.39
N MET A 240 -19.07 -8.74 0.39
CA MET A 240 -19.22 -9.85 1.34
C MET A 240 -19.52 -11.19 0.67
N GLU A 241 -20.00 -11.18 -0.58
CA GLU A 241 -20.23 -12.40 -1.34
C GLU A 241 -18.92 -12.99 -1.84
N LEU A 242 -18.79 -14.32 -1.76
CA LEU A 242 -17.59 -14.99 -2.28
C LEU A 242 -17.68 -15.04 -3.81
N PRO A 243 -16.61 -14.63 -4.51
CA PRO A 243 -16.57 -14.81 -5.96
C PRO A 243 -16.54 -16.30 -6.31
N PRO A 244 -17.11 -16.68 -7.45
CA PRO A 244 -16.97 -18.03 -8.01
C PRO A 244 -15.49 -18.44 -8.09
N GLU A 245 -15.17 -19.72 -7.94
CA GLU A 245 -13.79 -20.20 -7.88
C GLU A 245 -12.97 -19.85 -9.12
N ASP A 246 -13.59 -19.84 -10.29
CA ASP A 246 -12.96 -19.47 -11.57
C ASP A 246 -12.65 -17.97 -11.70
N LYS A 247 -13.24 -17.15 -10.82
CA LYS A 247 -13.00 -15.69 -10.75
C LYS A 247 -12.10 -15.28 -9.59
N ARG A 248 -11.59 -16.23 -8.79
CA ARG A 248 -10.62 -15.96 -7.73
C ARG A 248 -9.27 -15.70 -8.36
N THR A 249 -8.74 -14.52 -8.13
CA THR A 249 -7.42 -14.11 -8.64
C THR A 249 -6.35 -14.43 -7.61
N ILE A 250 -5.20 -14.83 -8.10
CA ILE A 250 -3.94 -14.95 -7.37
C ILE A 250 -2.86 -14.35 -8.28
N HIS A 251 -1.95 -13.57 -7.74
CA HIS A 251 -0.90 -12.92 -8.52
C HIS A 251 0.31 -13.84 -8.72
N ALA A 252 0.56 -14.73 -7.76
CA ALA A 252 1.67 -15.66 -7.77
C ALA A 252 1.56 -16.72 -8.89
N HIS A 253 2.60 -16.79 -9.69
CA HIS A 253 2.88 -17.93 -10.58
C HIS A 253 3.57 -19.07 -9.82
N SER A 254 4.54 -18.74 -8.97
CA SER A 254 5.23 -19.70 -8.09
C SER A 254 5.69 -19.03 -6.79
N ILE A 255 5.80 -19.84 -5.73
CA ILE A 255 6.37 -19.46 -4.44
C ILE A 255 7.39 -20.53 -4.05
N GLU A 256 8.57 -20.10 -3.64
CA GLU A 256 9.69 -20.97 -3.22
C GLU A 256 10.26 -20.43 -1.91
N PHE A 257 10.55 -21.33 -0.95
CA PHE A 257 11.14 -20.96 0.33
C PHE A 257 12.65 -21.14 0.28
N ASN A 258 13.38 -20.18 0.82
CA ASN A 258 14.84 -20.28 0.96
C ASN A 258 15.16 -21.29 2.05
N ALA A 259 16.16 -22.15 1.79
CA ALA A 259 16.60 -23.22 2.69
C ALA A 259 17.32 -22.67 3.94
#